data_71105c95802aa4f9882460a251fed612
#
_entry.id   71105c95802aa4f9882460a251fed612
#
_cell.length_a   1.000
_cell.length_b   1.000
_cell.length_c   1.000
_cell.angle_alpha   90.00
_cell.angle_beta   90.00
_cell.angle_gamma   90.00
#
_symmetry.space_group_name_H-M   'P 1'
#
loop_
_entity.id
_entity.type
_entity.pdbx_description
1 polymer ?
#
loop_
_entity_poly.entity_id
_entity_poly.type
_entity_poly.pdbx_seq_one_letter_code
_entity_poly.pdbx_strand_id
1 'polypeptide(L)'
;MKHIICLFFLSVYSTWAQTAICIGERFTLPSTIMGGERTIDLYLPPSYNDSSLTPTDYPVVYLLDAQTNFNYFTTLMEKLTQGVPNIPEVIVVGIESKNRDGDFAAENDRFWQFVSEEVKPLVERKYRCKDFRIAVGHSLGGLSVVSALIKHTDLFNAYIAHDPSLWWGEGYGINLFEQNKGKDFQNRLLYITHTGYKIRHNGRSGHVATFDKLKEMLQANAFKNLQWKISEYSKENHGTIQLIGNIDMFRTLFAEMFIDRNDIEENPQVITQRYKALSERLHYTFTPSEGYLRNTIKWLQRNGKQAQAQEVEALLRPKEEKISK
;
A
#
# COMPACT_ATOMS: atom_id res chain seq x y z
N MET A 1 -15.46 79.71 14.49
CA MET A 1 -15.53 78.29 14.85
C MET A 1 -15.30 77.47 13.60
N LYS A 2 -14.11 76.87 13.50
CA LYS A 2 -13.74 75.99 12.35
C LYS A 2 -14.06 74.57 12.73
N HIS A 3 -14.98 73.87 12.02
CA HIS A 3 -15.27 72.47 12.21
C HIS A 3 -14.27 71.60 11.41
N ILE A 4 -13.47 70.85 12.12
CA ILE A 4 -12.59 69.84 11.53
C ILE A 4 -13.42 68.55 11.40
N ILE A 5 -13.70 68.15 10.15
CA ILE A 5 -14.33 66.84 9.86
C ILE A 5 -13.18 65.84 9.75
N CYS A 6 -13.05 64.96 10.74
CA CYS A 6 -12.19 63.79 10.64
C CYS A 6 -12.87 62.69 9.81
N LEU A 7 -12.44 62.50 8.59
CA LEU A 7 -12.80 61.33 7.78
C LEU A 7 -12.02 60.09 8.25
N PHE A 8 -12.71 59.18 8.92
CA PHE A 8 -12.18 57.83 9.21
C PHE A 8 -12.24 56.99 7.94
N PHE A 9 -11.12 56.74 7.34
CA PHE A 9 -11.00 55.67 6.31
C PHE A 9 -11.00 54.29 7.01
N LEU A 10 -12.13 53.59 6.94
CA LEU A 10 -12.21 52.17 7.24
C LEU A 10 -11.56 51.41 6.08
N SER A 11 -10.30 51.03 6.23
CA SER A 11 -9.66 50.07 5.34
C SER A 11 -10.23 48.68 5.62
N VAL A 12 -11.06 48.17 4.72
CA VAL A 12 -11.54 46.80 4.72
C VAL A 12 -10.39 45.92 4.25
N TYR A 13 -9.66 45.34 5.21
CA TYR A 13 -8.72 44.26 4.90
C TYR A 13 -9.55 43.01 4.57
N SER A 14 -9.64 42.65 3.30
CA SER A 14 -10.14 41.34 2.90
C SER A 14 -9.10 40.29 3.33
N THR A 15 -9.35 39.64 4.45
CA THR A 15 -8.53 38.46 4.87
C THR A 15 -8.91 37.28 3.97
N TRP A 16 -8.01 36.90 3.11
CA TRP A 16 -8.14 35.65 2.37
C TRP A 16 -8.03 34.50 3.36
N ALA A 17 -9.09 33.72 3.53
CA ALA A 17 -9.06 32.52 4.32
C ALA A 17 -8.31 31.45 3.53
N GLN A 18 -7.15 31.01 4.04
CA GLN A 18 -6.40 29.89 3.48
C GLN A 18 -6.69 28.63 4.29
N THR A 19 -7.05 27.57 3.59
CA THR A 19 -7.23 26.24 4.20
C THR A 19 -6.12 25.32 3.70
N ALA A 20 -5.41 24.68 4.60
CA ALA A 20 -4.38 23.70 4.26
C ALA A 20 -5.01 22.46 3.62
N ILE A 21 -4.36 21.94 2.56
CA ILE A 21 -4.67 20.61 2.02
C ILE A 21 -3.78 19.63 2.77
N CYS A 22 -4.38 18.83 3.67
CA CYS A 22 -3.66 17.84 4.47
C CYS A 22 -3.78 16.47 3.81
N ILE A 23 -2.63 15.81 3.57
CA ILE A 23 -2.56 14.47 3.00
C ILE A 23 -2.45 13.42 4.11
N GLY A 24 -1.81 13.77 5.23
CA GLY A 24 -1.55 12.86 6.34
C GLY A 24 -0.90 13.59 7.50
N GLU A 25 -0.39 12.82 8.45
CA GLU A 25 0.30 13.30 9.63
C GLU A 25 1.79 12.90 9.58
N ARG A 26 2.67 13.75 10.07
CA ARG A 26 4.09 13.45 10.26
C ARG A 26 4.42 13.44 11.74
N PHE A 27 5.14 12.43 12.20
CA PHE A 27 5.65 12.38 13.56
C PHE A 27 7.08 11.85 13.60
N THR A 28 7.75 12.17 14.68
CA THR A 28 9.12 11.73 14.96
C THR A 28 9.08 10.61 15.98
N LEU A 29 9.74 9.50 15.68
CA LEU A 29 9.89 8.34 16.55
C LEU A 29 11.34 8.23 17.02
N PRO A 30 11.62 8.38 18.31
CA PRO A 30 12.92 8.03 18.87
C PRO A 30 13.18 6.53 18.69
N SER A 31 14.25 6.17 18.02
CA SER A 31 14.63 4.79 17.78
C SER A 31 15.87 4.40 18.54
N THR A 32 15.77 3.37 19.34
CA THR A 32 16.92 2.75 20.01
C THR A 32 17.68 1.83 19.07
N ILE A 33 16.97 1.18 18.16
CA ILE A 33 17.54 0.24 17.19
C ILE A 33 18.36 0.98 16.13
N MET A 34 17.80 2.04 15.52
CA MET A 34 18.50 2.80 14.46
C MET A 34 19.41 3.89 15.01
N GLY A 35 19.21 4.27 16.27
CA GLY A 35 19.89 5.40 16.90
C GLY A 35 19.33 6.74 16.43
N GLY A 36 18.85 7.57 17.38
CA GLY A 36 18.31 8.90 17.10
C GLY A 36 16.86 8.89 16.60
N GLU A 37 16.45 10.02 16.07
CA GLU A 37 15.06 10.23 15.63
C GLU A 37 14.83 9.78 14.20
N ARG A 38 13.68 9.11 13.98
CA ARG A 38 13.20 8.66 12.66
C ARG A 38 11.87 9.32 12.34
N THR A 39 11.69 9.72 11.12
CA THR A 39 10.46 10.36 10.63
C THR A 39 9.53 9.33 10.04
N ILE A 40 8.28 9.37 10.48
CA ILE A 40 7.19 8.52 10.01
C ILE A 40 6.06 9.41 9.51
N ASP A 41 5.60 9.15 8.30
CA ASP A 41 4.41 9.76 7.70
C ASP A 41 3.25 8.78 7.78
N LEU A 42 2.08 9.25 8.16
CA LEU A 42 0.90 8.42 8.29
C LEU A 42 -0.25 8.99 7.47
N TYR A 43 -0.86 8.15 6.64
CA TYR A 43 -2.12 8.43 5.94
C TYR A 43 -3.21 7.51 6.46
N LEU A 44 -4.36 8.10 6.77
CA LEU A 44 -5.59 7.39 7.10
C LEU A 44 -6.58 7.54 5.94
N PRO A 45 -7.26 6.46 5.52
CA PRO A 45 -8.21 6.55 4.42
C PRO A 45 -9.44 7.38 4.79
N PRO A 46 -10.19 7.91 3.79
CA PRO A 46 -11.33 8.81 4.04
C PRO A 46 -12.39 8.23 4.99
N SER A 47 -12.66 6.93 4.92
CA SER A 47 -13.64 6.28 5.79
C SER A 47 -13.17 6.10 7.24
N TYR A 48 -11.88 6.33 7.54
CA TYR A 48 -11.35 6.08 8.88
C TYR A 48 -12.06 6.88 9.97
N ASN A 49 -12.34 8.15 9.71
CA ASN A 49 -13.01 9.06 10.64
C ASN A 49 -14.47 9.37 10.25
N ASP A 50 -15.04 8.63 9.28
CA ASP A 50 -16.43 8.83 8.86
C ASP A 50 -17.39 8.25 9.92
N SER A 51 -18.03 9.15 10.69
CA SER A 51 -18.99 8.78 11.73
C SER A 51 -20.28 8.15 11.21
N SER A 52 -20.54 8.20 9.89
CA SER A 52 -21.71 7.58 9.27
C SER A 52 -21.52 6.08 9.01
N LEU A 53 -20.28 5.58 9.14
CA LEU A 53 -19.89 4.19 8.95
C LEU A 53 -19.51 3.52 10.27
N THR A 54 -19.69 2.21 10.33
CA THR A 54 -19.20 1.41 11.45
C THR A 54 -17.67 1.39 11.43
N PRO A 55 -16.98 1.69 12.54
CA PRO A 55 -15.53 1.60 12.62
C PRO A 55 -15.02 0.21 12.20
N THR A 56 -14.01 0.18 11.33
CA THR A 56 -13.40 -1.06 10.83
C THR A 56 -11.87 -0.94 10.86
N ASP A 57 -11.19 -2.10 10.77
CA ASP A 57 -9.75 -2.15 10.63
C ASP A 57 -9.34 -2.15 9.14
N TYR A 58 -8.15 -1.63 8.84
CA TYR A 58 -7.61 -1.43 7.49
C TYR A 58 -6.32 -2.20 7.27
N PRO A 59 -6.09 -2.79 6.09
CA PRO A 59 -4.77 -3.26 5.70
C PRO A 59 -3.75 -2.14 5.79
N VAL A 60 -2.49 -2.47 6.09
CA VAL A 60 -1.44 -1.48 6.31
C VAL A 60 -0.34 -1.62 5.27
N VAL A 61 -0.02 -0.52 4.60
CA VAL A 61 1.10 -0.44 3.66
C VAL A 61 2.27 0.26 4.33
N TYR A 62 3.41 -0.40 4.38
CA TYR A 62 4.69 0.18 4.80
C TYR A 62 5.46 0.62 3.56
N LEU A 63 5.53 1.93 3.35
CA LEU A 63 6.14 2.57 2.19
C LEU A 63 7.53 3.09 2.54
N LEU A 64 8.55 2.59 1.85
CA LEU A 64 9.91 3.07 2.00
C LEU A 64 10.14 4.35 1.17
N ASP A 65 11.17 5.12 1.55
CA ASP A 65 11.50 6.41 0.92
C ASP A 65 10.33 7.40 0.93
N ALA A 66 9.61 7.49 2.04
CA ALA A 66 8.39 8.31 2.17
C ALA A 66 8.64 9.78 1.86
N GLN A 67 9.85 10.31 2.13
CA GLN A 67 10.22 11.70 1.85
C GLN A 67 10.00 12.10 0.38
N THR A 68 10.01 11.15 -0.55
CA THR A 68 9.80 11.39 -1.98
C THR A 68 8.54 10.74 -2.52
N ASN A 69 8.02 9.71 -1.84
CA ASN A 69 6.99 8.84 -2.39
C ASN A 69 5.62 9.02 -1.75
N PHE A 70 5.53 9.58 -0.53
CA PHE A 70 4.30 9.58 0.25
C PHE A 70 3.12 10.26 -0.45
N ASN A 71 3.33 11.45 -1.01
CA ASN A 71 2.27 12.25 -1.63
C ASN A 71 1.58 11.54 -2.81
N TYR A 72 2.36 11.12 -3.80
CA TYR A 72 1.77 10.47 -4.97
C TYR A 72 1.17 9.11 -4.59
N PHE A 73 1.81 8.37 -3.68
CA PHE A 73 1.39 7.03 -3.30
C PHE A 73 0.03 7.07 -2.58
N THR A 74 -0.14 7.93 -1.59
CA THR A 74 -1.41 8.07 -0.86
C THR A 74 -2.54 8.53 -1.78
N THR A 75 -2.27 9.51 -2.67
CA THR A 75 -3.24 9.93 -3.68
C THR A 75 -3.63 8.80 -4.62
N LEU A 76 -2.66 7.97 -5.02
CA LEU A 76 -2.91 6.82 -5.87
C LEU A 76 -3.77 5.78 -5.16
N MET A 77 -3.44 5.44 -3.90
CA MET A 77 -4.24 4.50 -3.10
C MET A 77 -5.69 4.99 -2.98
N GLU A 78 -5.90 6.27 -2.66
CA GLU A 78 -7.24 6.85 -2.58
C GLU A 78 -7.98 6.75 -3.92
N LYS A 79 -7.32 7.06 -5.05
CA LYS A 79 -7.95 6.97 -6.38
C LYS A 79 -8.37 5.55 -6.75
N LEU A 80 -7.60 4.54 -6.35
CA LEU A 80 -7.92 3.14 -6.63
C LEU A 80 -9.12 2.62 -5.82
N THR A 81 -9.56 3.34 -4.77
CA THR A 81 -10.75 3.00 -3.99
C THR A 81 -12.02 3.72 -4.46
N GLN A 82 -11.91 4.72 -5.37
CA GLN A 82 -13.04 5.53 -5.79
C GLN A 82 -13.91 4.82 -6.86
N GLY A 83 -15.21 5.07 -6.82
CA GLY A 83 -16.16 4.53 -7.80
C GLY A 83 -16.36 3.03 -7.66
N VAL A 84 -15.87 2.24 -8.62
CA VAL A 84 -15.73 0.79 -8.50
C VAL A 84 -14.34 0.51 -7.91
N PRO A 85 -14.25 0.06 -6.67
CA PRO A 85 -12.97 -0.07 -6.01
C PRO A 85 -12.11 -1.17 -6.65
N ASN A 86 -10.84 -0.87 -6.88
CA ASN A 86 -9.85 -1.85 -7.33
C ASN A 86 -9.10 -2.48 -6.15
N ILE A 87 -9.06 -1.79 -5.01
CA ILE A 87 -8.34 -2.19 -3.80
C ILE A 87 -9.16 -1.82 -2.57
N PRO A 88 -8.91 -2.42 -1.40
CA PRO A 88 -9.47 -1.92 -0.15
C PRO A 88 -8.85 -0.56 0.21
N GLU A 89 -9.55 0.23 1.00
CA GLU A 89 -8.92 1.36 1.67
C GLU A 89 -7.80 0.86 2.59
N VAL A 90 -6.69 1.58 2.63
CA VAL A 90 -5.49 1.20 3.37
C VAL A 90 -4.99 2.34 4.26
N ILE A 91 -4.36 1.99 5.38
CA ILE A 91 -3.48 2.90 6.12
C ILE A 91 -2.12 2.86 5.43
N VAL A 92 -1.47 4.02 5.23
CA VAL A 92 -0.10 4.07 4.72
C VAL A 92 0.82 4.58 5.81
N VAL A 93 1.84 3.78 6.12
CA VAL A 93 2.93 4.11 7.04
C VAL A 93 4.17 4.36 6.19
N GLY A 94 4.45 5.63 5.94
CA GLY A 94 5.61 6.06 5.19
C GLY A 94 6.82 6.17 6.11
N ILE A 95 7.92 5.50 5.77
CA ILE A 95 9.17 5.54 6.54
C ILE A 95 10.20 6.32 5.74
N GLU A 96 10.65 7.46 6.30
CA GLU A 96 11.72 8.23 5.69
C GLU A 96 13.07 7.59 5.98
N SER A 97 13.93 7.54 4.97
CA SER A 97 15.33 7.17 5.14
C SER A 97 16.22 8.40 5.16
N LYS A 98 17.00 8.55 6.23
CA LYS A 98 18.03 9.61 6.36
C LYS A 98 19.35 9.23 5.71
N ASN A 99 19.62 7.94 5.63
CA ASN A 99 20.82 7.37 5.02
C ASN A 99 20.43 6.11 4.27
N ARG A 100 20.02 6.26 3.02
CA ARG A 100 19.48 5.18 2.20
C ARG A 100 20.40 3.97 2.10
N ASP A 101 21.67 4.21 1.90
CA ASP A 101 22.66 3.14 1.78
C ASP A 101 22.81 2.40 3.11
N GLY A 102 22.88 3.11 4.22
CA GLY A 102 22.98 2.52 5.56
C GLY A 102 21.68 1.87 6.03
N ASP A 103 20.52 2.41 5.67
CA ASP A 103 19.21 1.87 6.09
C ASP A 103 18.80 0.64 5.28
N PHE A 104 19.07 0.65 3.96
CA PHE A 104 18.61 -0.38 3.02
C PHE A 104 19.73 -1.29 2.53
N ALA A 105 21.00 -1.00 2.90
CA ALA A 105 22.10 -1.87 2.58
C ALA A 105 21.86 -3.27 3.16
N ALA A 106 22.08 -4.20 2.32
CA ALA A 106 21.60 -5.54 2.39
C ALA A 106 22.08 -6.34 3.61
N GLU A 107 23.20 -5.99 4.21
CA GLU A 107 23.78 -6.68 5.34
C GLU A 107 23.20 -6.23 6.69
N ASN A 108 22.54 -5.06 6.72
CA ASN A 108 22.04 -4.46 7.95
C ASN A 108 20.56 -4.78 8.18
N ASP A 109 20.32 -5.76 9.02
CA ASP A 109 18.98 -6.19 9.43
C ASP A 109 18.29 -5.22 10.40
N ARG A 110 19.01 -4.22 10.90
CA ARG A 110 18.52 -3.24 11.90
C ARG A 110 17.30 -2.45 11.42
N PHE A 111 17.23 -2.16 10.10
CA PHE A 111 16.07 -1.45 9.57
C PHE A 111 14.77 -2.25 9.74
N TRP A 112 14.80 -3.54 9.44
CA TRP A 112 13.61 -4.37 9.59
C TRP A 112 13.32 -4.74 11.05
N GLN A 113 14.34 -4.80 11.91
CA GLN A 113 14.14 -4.85 13.36
C GLN A 113 13.45 -3.59 13.87
N PHE A 114 13.89 -2.41 13.42
CA PHE A 114 13.22 -1.14 13.73
C PHE A 114 11.75 -1.15 13.29
N VAL A 115 11.47 -1.60 12.05
CA VAL A 115 10.10 -1.69 11.55
C VAL A 115 9.26 -2.67 12.39
N SER A 116 9.80 -3.85 12.73
CA SER A 116 9.06 -4.89 13.44
C SER A 116 8.86 -4.61 14.92
N GLU A 117 9.85 -3.99 15.58
CA GLU A 117 9.89 -3.86 17.04
C GLU A 117 9.49 -2.46 17.53
N GLU A 118 9.68 -1.41 16.71
CA GLU A 118 9.37 -0.04 17.11
C GLU A 118 8.20 0.55 16.30
N VAL A 119 8.23 0.52 14.94
CA VAL A 119 7.21 1.17 14.10
C VAL A 119 5.89 0.41 14.14
N LYS A 120 5.91 -0.89 13.81
CA LYS A 120 4.72 -1.73 13.73
C LYS A 120 3.92 -1.73 15.05
N PRO A 121 4.52 -1.99 16.23
CA PRO A 121 3.78 -1.99 17.48
C PRO A 121 3.20 -0.61 17.84
N LEU A 122 3.87 0.48 17.47
CA LEU A 122 3.35 1.83 17.66
C LEU A 122 2.08 2.05 16.83
N VAL A 123 2.13 1.69 15.56
CA VAL A 123 1.01 1.87 14.60
C VAL A 123 -0.17 1.00 15.02
N GLU A 124 0.05 -0.28 15.32
CA GLU A 124 -1.02 -1.22 15.69
C GLU A 124 -1.70 -0.88 17.03
N ARG A 125 -0.98 -0.25 17.96
CA ARG A 125 -1.61 0.24 19.22
C ARG A 125 -2.46 1.49 19.01
N LYS A 126 -2.12 2.32 18.05
CA LYS A 126 -2.71 3.66 17.89
C LYS A 126 -3.82 3.69 16.85
N TYR A 127 -3.78 2.79 15.88
CA TYR A 127 -4.68 2.80 14.73
C TYR A 127 -5.37 1.45 14.52
N ARG A 128 -6.53 1.48 13.87
CA ARG A 128 -7.32 0.29 13.52
C ARG A 128 -6.67 -0.44 12.34
N CYS A 129 -5.79 -1.37 12.65
CA CYS A 129 -4.97 -2.11 11.69
C CYS A 129 -5.44 -3.56 11.56
N LYS A 130 -5.56 -4.04 10.33
CA LYS A 130 -5.65 -5.48 10.02
C LYS A 130 -4.28 -6.12 10.06
N ASP A 131 -4.23 -7.42 10.32
CA ASP A 131 -3.02 -8.24 10.19
C ASP A 131 -2.65 -8.56 8.73
N PHE A 132 -3.13 -7.74 7.79
CA PHE A 132 -2.72 -7.80 6.40
C PHE A 132 -1.80 -6.62 6.10
N ARG A 133 -0.52 -6.91 5.97
CA ARG A 133 0.54 -5.91 5.81
C ARG A 133 1.24 -6.08 4.46
N ILE A 134 1.57 -4.94 3.85
CA ILE A 134 2.21 -4.86 2.53
C ILE A 134 3.47 -3.99 2.68
N ALA A 135 4.62 -4.48 2.21
CA ALA A 135 5.83 -3.67 2.09
C ALA A 135 6.00 -3.19 0.65
N VAL A 136 6.33 -1.92 0.46
CA VAL A 136 6.57 -1.32 -0.86
C VAL A 136 7.90 -0.57 -0.85
N GLY A 137 8.77 -0.87 -1.82
CA GLY A 137 10.05 -0.19 -1.96
C GLY A 137 10.52 -0.11 -3.41
N HIS A 138 11.40 0.86 -3.69
CA HIS A 138 11.97 1.11 -5.01
C HIS A 138 13.50 1.11 -4.96
N SER A 139 14.15 0.56 -5.99
CA SER A 139 15.61 0.56 -6.11
C SER A 139 16.28 -0.16 -4.93
N LEU A 140 17.12 0.51 -4.12
CA LEU A 140 17.67 -0.03 -2.87
C LEU A 140 16.57 -0.35 -1.85
N GLY A 141 15.51 0.48 -1.76
CA GLY A 141 14.33 0.17 -0.95
C GLY A 141 13.62 -1.09 -1.45
N GLY A 142 13.59 -1.32 -2.77
CA GLY A 142 13.10 -2.57 -3.37
C GLY A 142 13.97 -3.78 -3.00
N LEU A 143 15.30 -3.64 -3.00
CA LEU A 143 16.22 -4.66 -2.52
C LEU A 143 15.98 -4.98 -1.05
N SER A 144 15.77 -3.95 -0.23
CA SER A 144 15.44 -4.10 1.19
C SER A 144 14.14 -4.89 1.39
N VAL A 145 13.08 -4.60 0.60
CA VAL A 145 11.81 -5.35 0.61
C VAL A 145 12.03 -6.82 0.25
N VAL A 146 12.85 -7.11 -0.77
CA VAL A 146 13.21 -8.49 -1.13
C VAL A 146 13.99 -9.18 0.00
N SER A 147 14.91 -8.47 0.64
CA SER A 147 15.64 -8.99 1.80
C SER A 147 14.68 -9.33 2.95
N ALA A 148 13.69 -8.47 3.23
CA ALA A 148 12.66 -8.73 4.23
C ALA A 148 11.85 -9.99 3.92
N LEU A 149 11.44 -10.21 2.67
CA LEU A 149 10.74 -11.43 2.29
C LEU A 149 11.53 -12.68 2.70
N ILE A 150 12.84 -12.65 2.50
CA ILE A 150 13.69 -13.81 2.75
C ILE A 150 14.04 -13.96 4.23
N LYS A 151 14.38 -12.86 4.92
CA LYS A 151 14.85 -12.89 6.31
C LYS A 151 13.71 -12.79 7.34
N HIS A 152 12.64 -12.09 7.00
CA HIS A 152 11.47 -11.78 7.86
C HIS A 152 10.17 -12.15 7.15
N THR A 153 10.06 -13.39 6.69
CA THR A 153 8.96 -13.88 5.85
C THR A 153 7.57 -13.64 6.43
N ASP A 154 7.44 -13.60 7.74
CA ASP A 154 6.17 -13.42 8.47
C ASP A 154 5.80 -11.95 8.74
N LEU A 155 6.71 -11.02 8.47
CA LEU A 155 6.48 -9.60 8.76
C LEU A 155 5.37 -8.99 7.89
N PHE A 156 5.30 -9.39 6.61
CA PHE A 156 4.30 -8.91 5.65
C PHE A 156 3.61 -10.06 4.92
N ASN A 157 2.41 -9.78 4.40
CA ASN A 157 1.67 -10.70 3.54
C ASN A 157 2.08 -10.56 2.07
N ALA A 158 2.38 -9.32 1.65
CA ALA A 158 2.82 -9.00 0.29
C ALA A 158 4.06 -8.09 0.31
N TYR A 159 4.96 -8.34 -0.63
CA TYR A 159 6.23 -7.66 -0.83
C TYR A 159 6.27 -7.13 -2.26
N ILE A 160 6.20 -5.80 -2.42
CA ILE A 160 6.20 -5.12 -3.71
C ILE A 160 7.52 -4.38 -3.89
N ALA A 161 8.31 -4.78 -4.88
CA ALA A 161 9.62 -4.22 -5.15
C ALA A 161 9.68 -3.66 -6.58
N HIS A 162 9.79 -2.34 -6.69
CA HIS A 162 9.90 -1.66 -7.98
C HIS A 162 11.36 -1.49 -8.37
N ASP A 163 11.73 -2.06 -9.51
CA ASP A 163 13.08 -2.04 -10.11
C ASP A 163 14.18 -2.27 -9.07
N PRO A 164 14.05 -3.34 -8.23
CA PRO A 164 14.93 -3.56 -7.09
C PRO A 164 16.38 -3.74 -7.54
N SER A 165 17.31 -3.17 -6.80
CA SER A 165 18.75 -3.25 -7.07
C SER A 165 19.32 -4.63 -6.70
N LEU A 166 18.81 -5.71 -7.29
CA LEU A 166 19.21 -7.10 -6.97
C LEU A 166 20.71 -7.38 -7.23
N TRP A 167 21.32 -6.57 -8.10
CA TRP A 167 22.73 -6.61 -8.49
C TRP A 167 23.67 -5.94 -7.48
N TRP A 168 23.13 -5.12 -6.56
CA TRP A 168 23.93 -4.37 -5.57
C TRP A 168 24.80 -5.31 -4.72
N GLY A 169 25.97 -4.84 -4.28
CA GLY A 169 26.86 -5.65 -3.44
C GLY A 169 27.20 -7.00 -4.06
N GLU A 170 27.71 -6.98 -5.30
CA GLU A 170 28.10 -8.19 -6.06
C GLU A 170 26.95 -9.19 -6.27
N GLY A 171 25.73 -8.68 -6.40
CA GLY A 171 24.54 -9.51 -6.62
C GLY A 171 23.90 -10.03 -5.34
N TYR A 172 24.02 -9.29 -4.25
CA TYR A 172 23.48 -9.70 -2.96
C TYR A 172 22.01 -10.16 -3.03
N GLY A 173 21.12 -9.37 -3.69
CA GLY A 173 19.71 -9.74 -3.78
C GLY A 173 19.46 -11.05 -4.48
N ILE A 174 20.14 -11.32 -5.59
CA ILE A 174 19.99 -12.60 -6.31
C ILE A 174 20.64 -13.74 -5.56
N ASN A 175 21.77 -13.51 -4.88
CA ASN A 175 22.45 -14.51 -4.06
C ASN A 175 21.59 -14.94 -2.86
N LEU A 176 20.80 -14.01 -2.27
CA LEU A 176 19.84 -14.38 -1.22
C LEU A 176 18.82 -15.41 -1.70
N PHE A 177 18.27 -15.26 -2.90
CA PHE A 177 17.38 -16.27 -3.47
C PHE A 177 18.08 -17.60 -3.70
N GLU A 178 19.29 -17.59 -4.26
CA GLU A 178 20.05 -18.81 -4.51
C GLU A 178 20.34 -19.62 -3.24
N GLN A 179 20.72 -18.93 -2.17
CA GLN A 179 21.02 -19.53 -0.88
C GLN A 179 19.78 -20.05 -0.14
N ASN A 180 18.58 -19.60 -0.55
CA ASN A 180 17.32 -19.96 0.10
C ASN A 180 16.41 -20.82 -0.79
N LYS A 181 16.96 -21.54 -1.78
CA LYS A 181 16.22 -22.55 -2.54
C LYS A 181 15.63 -23.60 -1.60
N GLY A 182 14.37 -23.96 -1.85
CA GLY A 182 13.61 -24.89 -1.01
C GLY A 182 12.93 -24.27 0.21
N LYS A 183 13.18 -22.97 0.49
CA LYS A 183 12.50 -22.25 1.58
C LYS A 183 10.99 -22.22 1.35
N ASP A 184 10.25 -22.38 2.45
CA ASP A 184 8.81 -22.16 2.49
C ASP A 184 8.51 -20.69 2.83
N PHE A 185 7.81 -20.02 1.92
CA PHE A 185 7.42 -18.63 2.07
C PHE A 185 5.99 -18.46 2.62
N GLN A 186 5.37 -19.51 3.14
CA GLN A 186 4.12 -19.43 3.92
C GLN A 186 2.98 -18.67 3.19
N ASN A 187 2.82 -18.92 1.90
CA ASN A 187 1.84 -18.24 1.02
C ASN A 187 2.05 -16.72 0.88
N ARG A 188 3.26 -16.22 1.05
CA ARG A 188 3.56 -14.81 0.80
C ARG A 188 3.54 -14.48 -0.68
N LEU A 189 3.36 -13.17 -0.97
CA LEU A 189 3.27 -12.67 -2.33
C LEU A 189 4.47 -11.77 -2.62
N LEU A 190 5.17 -12.05 -3.72
CA LEU A 190 6.28 -11.24 -4.22
C LEU A 190 5.92 -10.65 -5.57
N TYR A 191 5.81 -9.33 -5.63
CA TYR A 191 5.58 -8.61 -6.88
C TYR A 191 6.76 -7.72 -7.21
N ILE A 192 7.34 -7.92 -8.38
CA ILE A 192 8.48 -7.17 -8.87
C ILE A 192 8.12 -6.49 -10.18
N THR A 193 8.50 -5.23 -10.32
CA THR A 193 8.52 -4.53 -11.60
C THR A 193 9.95 -4.21 -11.98
N HIS A 194 10.28 -4.21 -13.27
CA HIS A 194 11.57 -3.75 -13.77
C HIS A 194 11.43 -3.07 -15.13
N THR A 195 12.36 -2.16 -15.44
CA THR A 195 12.31 -1.34 -16.65
C THR A 195 12.81 -2.06 -17.90
N GLY A 196 13.45 -3.19 -17.77
CA GLY A 196 14.17 -3.82 -18.88
C GLY A 196 15.42 -3.05 -19.32
N TYR A 197 15.74 -1.93 -18.68
CA TYR A 197 16.91 -1.12 -19.02
C TYR A 197 18.21 -1.88 -18.70
N LYS A 198 19.04 -2.03 -19.72
CA LYS A 198 20.42 -2.53 -19.55
C LYS A 198 21.26 -1.42 -18.90
N ILE A 199 21.18 -1.28 -17.59
CA ILE A 199 22.06 -0.35 -16.87
C ILE A 199 23.49 -0.90 -17.01
N ARG A 200 24.30 -0.22 -17.77
CA ARG A 200 25.73 -0.49 -17.87
C ARG A 200 26.43 0.21 -16.69
N HIS A 201 26.48 -0.45 -15.54
CA HIS A 201 27.40 -0.03 -14.48
C HIS A 201 28.73 -0.76 -14.71
N ASN A 202 29.78 -0.02 -15.02
CA ASN A 202 31.18 -0.50 -15.17
C ASN A 202 31.34 -1.74 -16.04
N GLY A 203 30.63 -1.81 -17.19
CA GLY A 203 30.72 -2.96 -18.10
C GLY A 203 30.00 -4.22 -17.67
N ARG A 204 29.31 -4.23 -16.53
CA ARG A 204 28.51 -5.37 -16.07
C ARG A 204 27.06 -5.20 -16.51
N SER A 205 26.59 -6.10 -17.35
CA SER A 205 25.16 -6.20 -17.78
C SER A 205 24.30 -6.82 -16.65
N GLY A 206 24.46 -6.32 -15.39
CA GLY A 206 23.99 -7.04 -14.22
C GLY A 206 22.50 -6.92 -13.93
N HIS A 207 21.87 -5.77 -14.24
CA HIS A 207 20.52 -5.48 -13.75
C HIS A 207 19.47 -6.44 -14.34
N VAL A 208 19.36 -6.51 -15.67
CA VAL A 208 18.38 -7.39 -16.34
C VAL A 208 18.69 -8.87 -16.08
N ALA A 209 19.97 -9.24 -16.11
CA ALA A 209 20.39 -10.63 -15.88
C ALA A 209 19.99 -11.15 -14.48
N THR A 210 19.90 -10.28 -13.46
CA THR A 210 19.43 -10.71 -12.13
C THR A 210 17.93 -11.04 -12.13
N PHE A 211 17.11 -10.31 -12.90
CA PHE A 211 15.69 -10.64 -13.05
C PHE A 211 15.47 -11.91 -13.87
N ASP A 212 16.23 -12.11 -14.95
CA ASP A 212 16.17 -13.32 -15.74
C ASP A 212 16.49 -14.54 -14.88
N LYS A 213 17.57 -14.48 -14.10
CA LYS A 213 17.98 -15.54 -13.19
C LYS A 213 16.94 -15.79 -12.08
N LEU A 214 16.37 -14.73 -11.49
CA LEU A 214 15.30 -14.87 -10.51
C LEU A 214 14.07 -15.53 -11.12
N LYS A 215 13.67 -15.11 -12.33
CA LYS A 215 12.53 -15.66 -13.04
C LYS A 215 12.73 -17.15 -13.36
N GLU A 216 13.92 -17.55 -13.77
CA GLU A 216 14.27 -18.97 -13.98
C GLU A 216 14.09 -19.79 -12.68
N MET A 217 14.60 -19.31 -11.54
CA MET A 217 14.41 -19.99 -10.26
C MET A 217 12.95 -20.10 -9.86
N LEU A 218 12.16 -19.02 -10.04
CA LEU A 218 10.74 -19.00 -9.72
C LEU A 218 9.94 -19.97 -10.61
N GLN A 219 10.23 -20.00 -11.92
CA GLN A 219 9.61 -20.92 -12.89
C GLN A 219 9.97 -22.39 -12.63
N ALA A 220 11.17 -22.64 -12.12
CA ALA A 220 11.61 -23.98 -11.70
C ALA A 220 11.02 -24.41 -10.34
N ASN A 221 10.09 -23.64 -9.75
CA ASN A 221 9.51 -23.90 -8.43
C ASN A 221 10.57 -24.10 -7.32
N ALA A 222 11.66 -23.32 -7.39
CA ALA A 222 12.74 -23.40 -6.42
C ALA A 222 12.32 -22.99 -5.00
N PHE A 223 11.13 -22.44 -4.81
CA PHE A 223 10.59 -21.93 -3.55
C PHE A 223 9.20 -22.51 -3.28
N LYS A 224 8.90 -22.83 -2.02
CA LYS A 224 7.61 -23.37 -1.63
C LYS A 224 6.66 -22.25 -1.21
N ASN A 225 5.39 -22.38 -1.56
CA ASN A 225 4.31 -21.49 -1.11
C ASN A 225 4.63 -19.99 -1.30
N LEU A 226 5.29 -19.64 -2.42
CA LEU A 226 5.52 -18.27 -2.85
C LEU A 226 4.66 -17.97 -4.07
N GLN A 227 3.71 -17.06 -3.93
CA GLN A 227 3.02 -16.49 -5.07
C GLN A 227 3.85 -15.33 -5.62
N TRP A 228 4.05 -15.27 -6.94
CA TRP A 228 4.91 -14.25 -7.49
C TRP A 228 4.43 -13.71 -8.84
N LYS A 229 4.84 -12.48 -9.12
CA LYS A 229 4.71 -11.84 -10.43
C LYS A 229 5.91 -10.94 -10.68
N ILE A 230 6.52 -11.08 -11.85
CA ILE A 230 7.55 -10.16 -12.36
C ILE A 230 7.02 -9.54 -13.65
N SER A 231 6.98 -8.21 -13.70
CA SER A 231 6.48 -7.45 -14.85
C SER A 231 7.54 -6.47 -15.36
N GLU A 232 7.76 -6.49 -16.68
CA GLU A 232 8.64 -5.55 -17.36
C GLU A 232 7.85 -4.37 -17.92
N TYR A 233 8.38 -3.16 -17.72
CA TYR A 233 7.83 -1.90 -18.23
C TYR A 233 8.88 -1.18 -19.07
N SER A 234 9.08 -1.66 -20.29
CA SER A 234 10.15 -1.19 -21.19
C SER A 234 10.01 0.27 -21.65
N LYS A 235 8.85 0.90 -21.43
CA LYS A 235 8.60 2.33 -21.72
C LYS A 235 8.86 3.23 -20.53
N GLU A 236 9.07 2.66 -19.34
CA GLU A 236 9.36 3.41 -18.14
C GLU A 236 10.87 3.54 -17.90
N ASN A 237 11.26 4.55 -17.13
CA ASN A 237 12.61 4.66 -16.61
C ASN A 237 12.64 4.29 -15.13
N HIS A 238 13.85 4.16 -14.57
CA HIS A 238 14.07 3.78 -13.17
C HIS A 238 13.30 4.66 -12.17
N GLY A 239 13.16 5.97 -12.43
CA GLY A 239 12.48 6.90 -11.53
C GLY A 239 10.97 6.89 -11.65
N THR A 240 10.40 6.51 -12.82
CA THR A 240 8.95 6.57 -13.09
C THR A 240 8.23 5.23 -12.98
N ILE A 241 8.95 4.12 -13.05
CA ILE A 241 8.35 2.77 -13.03
C ILE A 241 7.45 2.52 -11.83
N GLN A 242 7.76 3.08 -10.68
CA GLN A 242 6.96 2.92 -9.48
C GLN A 242 5.55 3.53 -9.59
N LEU A 243 5.33 4.51 -10.46
CA LEU A 243 4.01 5.13 -10.66
C LEU A 243 3.04 4.11 -11.28
N ILE A 244 3.38 3.58 -12.45
CA ILE A 244 2.54 2.57 -13.13
C ILE A 244 2.61 1.23 -12.39
N GLY A 245 3.79 0.88 -11.86
CA GLY A 245 4.01 -0.35 -11.10
C GLY A 245 3.09 -0.48 -9.89
N ASN A 246 2.91 0.59 -9.11
CA ASN A 246 1.99 0.59 -7.99
C ASN A 246 0.54 0.34 -8.45
N ILE A 247 0.08 1.00 -9.53
CA ILE A 247 -1.27 0.77 -10.07
C ILE A 247 -1.47 -0.71 -10.38
N ASP A 248 -0.55 -1.29 -11.17
CA ASP A 248 -0.70 -2.66 -11.66
C ASP A 248 -0.51 -3.71 -10.57
N MET A 249 0.45 -3.49 -9.65
CA MET A 249 0.70 -4.45 -8.58
C MET A 249 -0.45 -4.48 -7.57
N PHE A 250 -0.98 -3.33 -7.17
CA PHE A 250 -2.13 -3.28 -6.27
C PHE A 250 -3.41 -3.81 -6.92
N ARG A 251 -3.66 -3.52 -8.21
CA ARG A 251 -4.75 -4.16 -8.97
C ARG A 251 -4.58 -5.67 -9.09
N THR A 252 -3.35 -6.15 -9.26
CA THR A 252 -3.08 -7.59 -9.29
C THR A 252 -3.28 -8.21 -7.92
N LEU A 253 -2.82 -7.55 -6.85
CA LEU A 253 -2.95 -8.03 -5.47
C LEU A 253 -4.42 -8.17 -5.06
N PHE A 254 -5.28 -7.28 -5.51
CA PHE A 254 -6.70 -7.26 -5.15
C PHE A 254 -7.63 -7.44 -6.37
N ALA A 255 -7.21 -8.24 -7.35
CA ALA A 255 -7.90 -8.36 -8.65
C ALA A 255 -9.39 -8.71 -8.55
N GLU A 256 -9.77 -9.46 -7.52
CA GLU A 256 -11.15 -9.87 -7.30
C GLU A 256 -12.05 -8.72 -6.81
N MET A 257 -11.48 -7.61 -6.34
CA MET A 257 -12.28 -6.48 -5.85
C MET A 257 -12.88 -5.64 -6.97
N PHE A 258 -12.29 -5.66 -8.16
CA PHE A 258 -12.90 -5.00 -9.32
C PHE A 258 -14.08 -5.85 -9.81
N ILE A 259 -15.30 -5.42 -9.47
CA ILE A 259 -16.54 -6.07 -9.87
C ILE A 259 -17.32 -5.10 -10.75
N ASP A 260 -17.57 -5.49 -12.01
CA ASP A 260 -18.35 -4.66 -12.93
C ASP A 260 -19.77 -4.47 -12.40
N ARG A 261 -20.34 -3.30 -12.62
CA ARG A 261 -21.69 -2.99 -12.17
C ARG A 261 -22.76 -3.85 -12.86
N ASN A 262 -22.53 -4.21 -14.12
CA ASN A 262 -23.43 -5.10 -14.85
C ASN A 262 -23.47 -6.49 -14.22
N ASP A 263 -22.33 -7.01 -13.77
CA ASP A 263 -22.28 -8.32 -13.07
C ASP A 263 -23.10 -8.26 -11.77
N ILE A 264 -23.06 -7.13 -11.05
CA ILE A 264 -23.85 -6.94 -9.82
C ILE A 264 -25.35 -6.82 -10.15
N GLU A 265 -25.74 -6.16 -11.24
CA GLU A 265 -27.12 -6.09 -11.69
C GLU A 265 -27.67 -7.46 -12.07
N GLU A 266 -26.86 -8.28 -12.74
CA GLU A 266 -27.26 -9.62 -13.14
C GLU A 266 -27.34 -10.59 -11.95
N ASN A 267 -26.34 -10.52 -11.05
CA ASN A 267 -26.25 -11.40 -9.89
C ASN A 267 -25.52 -10.74 -8.72
N PRO A 268 -26.21 -10.15 -7.72
CA PRO A 268 -25.60 -9.53 -6.55
C PRO A 268 -24.68 -10.45 -5.74
N GLN A 269 -24.88 -11.78 -5.81
CA GLN A 269 -24.04 -12.77 -5.12
C GLN A 269 -22.59 -12.77 -5.63
N VAL A 270 -22.32 -12.16 -6.80
CA VAL A 270 -20.96 -11.98 -7.32
C VAL A 270 -20.06 -11.28 -6.31
N ILE A 271 -20.59 -10.34 -5.52
CA ILE A 271 -19.86 -9.64 -4.46
C ILE A 271 -19.28 -10.66 -3.46
N THR A 272 -20.13 -11.51 -2.89
CA THR A 272 -19.69 -12.53 -1.92
C THR A 272 -18.74 -13.53 -2.55
N GLN A 273 -18.98 -13.97 -3.78
CA GLN A 273 -18.13 -14.91 -4.50
C GLN A 273 -16.73 -14.34 -4.73
N ARG A 274 -16.63 -13.10 -5.18
CA ARG A 274 -15.34 -12.42 -5.44
C ARG A 274 -14.54 -12.19 -4.15
N TYR A 275 -15.19 -11.74 -3.07
CA TYR A 275 -14.51 -11.56 -1.78
C TYR A 275 -14.09 -12.89 -1.15
N LYS A 276 -14.84 -13.97 -1.38
CA LYS A 276 -14.44 -15.32 -0.98
C LYS A 276 -13.20 -15.77 -1.76
N ALA A 277 -13.20 -15.63 -3.08
CA ALA A 277 -12.04 -15.96 -3.93
C ALA A 277 -10.80 -15.16 -3.55
N LEU A 278 -10.95 -13.86 -3.29
CA LEU A 278 -9.87 -13.01 -2.78
C LEU A 278 -9.29 -13.56 -1.48
N SER A 279 -10.17 -13.91 -0.53
CA SER A 279 -9.78 -14.40 0.79
C SER A 279 -9.04 -15.74 0.71
N GLU A 280 -9.51 -16.65 -0.15
CA GLU A 280 -8.88 -17.94 -0.39
C GLU A 280 -7.47 -17.74 -1.00
N ARG A 281 -7.34 -16.89 -2.03
CA ARG A 281 -6.07 -16.66 -2.71
C ARG A 281 -5.05 -15.94 -1.84
N LEU A 282 -5.48 -14.99 -1.01
CA LEU A 282 -4.59 -14.22 -0.14
C LEU A 282 -4.36 -14.89 1.23
N HIS A 283 -5.01 -16.02 1.50
CA HIS A 283 -4.99 -16.68 2.81
C HIS A 283 -5.31 -15.72 3.97
N TYR A 284 -6.25 -14.79 3.72
CA TYR A 284 -6.66 -13.77 4.68
C TYR A 284 -8.13 -13.37 4.43
N THR A 285 -8.94 -13.27 5.47
CA THR A 285 -10.37 -12.95 5.32
C THR A 285 -10.58 -11.47 4.96
N PHE A 286 -11.09 -11.23 3.75
CA PHE A 286 -11.57 -9.93 3.30
C PHE A 286 -13.11 -9.96 3.21
N THR A 287 -13.71 -8.85 3.65
CA THR A 287 -15.16 -8.63 3.54
C THR A 287 -15.42 -7.31 2.83
N PRO A 288 -16.53 -7.18 2.07
CA PRO A 288 -16.93 -5.91 1.48
C PRO A 288 -17.05 -4.83 2.57
N SER A 289 -16.53 -3.62 2.30
CA SER A 289 -16.70 -2.51 3.23
C SER A 289 -18.15 -2.00 3.25
N GLU A 290 -18.60 -1.51 4.40
CA GLU A 290 -19.92 -0.91 4.54
C GLU A 290 -20.13 0.22 3.54
N GLY A 291 -19.13 1.08 3.34
CA GLY A 291 -19.19 2.18 2.38
C GLY A 291 -19.41 1.70 0.94
N TYR A 292 -18.70 0.65 0.52
CA TYR A 292 -18.90 0.03 -0.79
C TYR A 292 -20.30 -0.54 -0.96
N LEU A 293 -20.79 -1.30 0.02
CA LEU A 293 -22.14 -1.87 -0.02
C LEU A 293 -23.21 -0.79 -0.08
N ARG A 294 -23.13 0.24 0.77
CA ARG A 294 -24.07 1.39 0.76
C ARG A 294 -24.09 2.13 -0.57
N ASN A 295 -22.93 2.34 -1.17
CA ASN A 295 -22.83 3.00 -2.47
C ASN A 295 -23.42 2.12 -3.59
N THR A 296 -23.21 0.83 -3.53
CA THR A 296 -23.80 -0.16 -4.46
C THR A 296 -25.31 -0.20 -4.33
N ILE A 297 -25.86 -0.24 -3.12
CA ILE A 297 -27.29 -0.20 -2.85
C ILE A 297 -27.91 1.08 -3.45
N LYS A 298 -27.34 2.25 -3.14
CA LYS A 298 -27.81 3.53 -3.68
C LYS A 298 -27.79 3.55 -5.21
N TRP A 299 -26.76 2.99 -5.82
CA TRP A 299 -26.66 2.93 -7.27
C TRP A 299 -27.71 2.00 -7.88
N LEU A 300 -27.93 0.80 -7.33
CA LEU A 300 -28.98 -0.13 -7.77
C LEU A 300 -30.38 0.49 -7.65
N GLN A 301 -30.68 1.15 -6.54
CA GLN A 301 -31.97 1.82 -6.33
C GLN A 301 -32.22 2.94 -7.36
N ARG A 302 -31.19 3.75 -7.68
CA ARG A 302 -31.29 4.81 -8.70
C ARG A 302 -31.55 4.28 -10.10
N ASN A 303 -31.13 3.04 -10.37
CA ASN A 303 -31.33 2.34 -11.65
C ASN A 303 -32.57 1.43 -11.66
N GLY A 304 -33.46 1.54 -10.66
CA GLY A 304 -34.70 0.77 -10.59
C GLY A 304 -34.54 -0.71 -10.22
N LYS A 305 -33.35 -1.12 -9.74
CA LYS A 305 -32.99 -2.50 -9.39
C LYS A 305 -33.26 -2.80 -7.92
N GLN A 306 -34.52 -2.69 -7.49
CA GLN A 306 -34.88 -2.78 -6.06
C GLN A 306 -34.62 -4.17 -5.46
N ALA A 307 -34.89 -5.26 -6.21
CA ALA A 307 -34.67 -6.61 -5.72
C ALA A 307 -33.15 -6.84 -5.45
N GLN A 308 -32.29 -6.46 -6.39
CA GLN A 308 -30.84 -6.56 -6.24
C GLN A 308 -30.33 -5.70 -5.09
N ALA A 309 -30.89 -4.49 -4.92
CA ALA A 309 -30.53 -3.62 -3.80
C ALA A 309 -30.82 -4.27 -2.44
N GLN A 310 -31.95 -4.97 -2.31
CA GLN A 310 -32.31 -5.71 -1.10
C GLN A 310 -31.35 -6.90 -0.84
N GLU A 311 -30.93 -7.61 -1.89
CA GLU A 311 -29.92 -8.67 -1.75
C GLU A 311 -28.59 -8.13 -1.26
N VAL A 312 -28.11 -6.99 -1.80
CA VAL A 312 -26.88 -6.35 -1.33
C VAL A 312 -27.05 -5.81 0.09
N GLU A 313 -28.23 -5.29 0.46
CA GLU A 313 -28.50 -4.81 1.81
C GLU A 313 -28.39 -5.93 2.86
N ALA A 314 -28.76 -7.15 2.51
CA ALA A 314 -28.58 -8.31 3.38
C ALA A 314 -27.11 -8.62 3.71
N LEU A 315 -26.14 -8.09 2.94
CA LEU A 315 -24.72 -8.22 3.23
C LEU A 315 -24.21 -7.19 4.26
N LEU A 316 -24.99 -6.14 4.57
CA LEU A 316 -24.66 -5.21 5.65
C LEU A 316 -24.80 -5.95 6.99
N ARG A 317 -23.75 -5.91 7.81
CA ARG A 317 -23.83 -6.44 9.16
C ARG A 317 -24.91 -5.70 9.93
N PRO A 318 -25.73 -6.39 10.74
CA PRO A 318 -26.62 -5.73 11.68
C PRO A 318 -25.76 -4.76 12.52
N LYS A 319 -26.20 -3.52 12.67
CA LYS A 319 -25.59 -2.63 13.69
C LYS A 319 -25.76 -3.38 15.01
N GLU A 320 -24.65 -3.78 15.63
CA GLU A 320 -24.72 -4.23 17.03
C GLU A 320 -25.42 -3.12 17.82
N GLU A 321 -26.59 -3.43 18.38
CA GLU A 321 -27.24 -2.52 19.33
C GLU A 321 -26.19 -2.17 20.37
N LYS A 322 -25.85 -0.89 20.48
CA LYS A 322 -25.01 -0.42 21.57
C LYS A 322 -25.70 -0.80 22.85
N ILE A 323 -25.32 -1.93 23.45
CA ILE A 323 -25.66 -2.26 24.83
C ILE A 323 -24.97 -1.17 25.64
N SER A 324 -25.75 -0.16 26.02
CA SER A 324 -25.37 0.83 27.03
C SER A 324 -25.06 0.09 28.32
N LYS A 325 -23.80 -0.03 28.67
CA LYS A 325 -23.33 -0.37 29.99
C LYS A 325 -22.90 0.90 30.70
#